data_1af913dca855a75a0cdf28a4aa206fd9
#
_entry.id   1af913dca855a75a0cdf28a4aa206fd9
#
_cell.length_a   1.000
_cell.length_b   1.000
_cell.length_c   1.000
_cell.angle_alpha   90.00
_cell.angle_beta   90.00
_cell.angle_gamma   90.00
#
_symmetry.space_group_name_H-M   'P 1'
#
loop_
_entity.id
_entity.type
_entity.pdbx_description
1 polymer ?
#
loop_
_entity_poly.entity_id
_entity_poly.type
_entity_poly.pdbx_seq_one_letter_code
_entity_poly.pdbx_strand_id
1 'polypeptide(L)'
;MDRLNAQQLQTLGLLATGKRVEEIAEKIGVHRSKIWRWRQDPEFIAQWNQILTDTREEQTRSLLEFQQEAIEALRGCLRSENDTVRLRASLSVLEK
;
A
#
# COMPACT_ATOMS: atom_id res chain seq x y z
N MET A 1 -15.79 -19.09 12.45
CA MET A 1 -17.08 -18.94 11.77
C MET A 1 -17.44 -17.46 11.66
N ASP A 2 -17.59 -17.00 10.44
CA ASP A 2 -17.95 -15.60 10.22
C ASP A 2 -19.39 -15.35 10.59
N ARG A 3 -19.59 -14.48 11.57
CA ARG A 3 -20.91 -14.05 11.99
C ARG A 3 -21.41 -12.84 11.20
N LEU A 4 -20.55 -12.31 10.34
CA LEU A 4 -20.91 -11.17 9.53
C LEU A 4 -21.70 -11.59 8.31
N ASN A 5 -22.75 -10.83 7.98
CA ASN A 5 -23.55 -11.10 6.80
C ASN A 5 -22.86 -10.52 5.54
N ALA A 6 -23.43 -10.81 4.37
CA ALA A 6 -22.88 -10.37 3.10
C ALA A 6 -22.78 -8.85 2.99
N GLN A 7 -23.76 -8.13 3.53
CA GLN A 7 -23.75 -6.66 3.51
C GLN A 7 -22.62 -6.09 4.36
N GLN A 8 -22.35 -6.69 5.51
CA GLN A 8 -21.25 -6.28 6.38
C GLN A 8 -19.90 -6.53 5.71
N LEU A 9 -19.73 -7.66 5.05
CA LEU A 9 -18.51 -7.99 4.33
C LEU A 9 -18.28 -7.04 3.16
N GLN A 10 -19.34 -6.70 2.41
CA GLN A 10 -19.26 -5.72 1.35
C GLN A 10 -18.87 -4.34 1.88
N THR A 11 -19.43 -3.96 3.03
CA THR A 11 -19.11 -2.70 3.69
C THR A 11 -17.63 -2.63 4.07
N LEU A 12 -17.09 -3.72 4.63
CA LEU A 12 -15.66 -3.80 4.95
C LEU A 12 -14.79 -3.61 3.72
N GLY A 13 -15.13 -4.29 2.63
CA GLY A 13 -14.41 -4.16 1.37
C GLY A 13 -14.42 -2.73 0.83
N LEU A 14 -15.57 -2.08 0.88
CA LEU A 14 -15.71 -0.71 0.41
C LEU A 14 -15.01 0.29 1.32
N LEU A 15 -15.03 0.07 2.63
CA LEU A 15 -14.27 0.90 3.57
C LEU A 15 -12.77 0.77 3.31
N ALA A 16 -12.30 -0.42 2.99
CA ALA A 16 -10.90 -0.67 2.69
C ALA A 16 -10.44 0.08 1.44
N THR A 17 -11.34 0.36 0.50
CA THR A 17 -11.02 1.17 -0.68
C THR A 17 -11.08 2.67 -0.43
N GLY A 18 -11.40 3.09 0.80
CA GLY A 18 -11.44 4.50 1.17
C GLY A 18 -12.75 5.21 0.87
N LYS A 19 -13.82 4.48 0.59
CA LYS A 19 -15.12 5.09 0.34
C LYS A 19 -15.76 5.60 1.62
N ARG A 20 -16.56 6.65 1.47
CA ARG A 20 -17.26 7.26 2.61
C ARG A 20 -18.47 6.42 3.02
N VAL A 21 -18.82 6.49 4.30
CA VAL A 21 -19.95 5.75 4.86
C VAL A 21 -21.24 6.04 4.10
N GLU A 22 -21.48 7.29 3.74
CA GLU A 22 -22.67 7.69 2.98
C GLU A 22 -22.75 7.02 1.62
N GLU A 23 -21.64 6.97 0.90
CA GLU A 23 -21.55 6.31 -0.41
C GLU A 23 -21.77 4.80 -0.28
N ILE A 24 -21.21 4.20 0.75
CA ILE A 24 -21.36 2.77 1.02
C ILE A 24 -22.81 2.44 1.34
N ALA A 25 -23.43 3.24 2.20
CA ALA A 25 -24.83 3.05 2.58
C ALA A 25 -25.75 3.10 1.37
N GLU A 26 -25.53 4.06 0.48
CA GLU A 26 -26.29 4.20 -0.76
C GLU A 26 -26.07 3.00 -1.69
N LYS A 27 -24.84 2.58 -1.84
CA LYS A 27 -24.49 1.47 -2.74
C LYS A 27 -25.05 0.13 -2.27
N ILE A 28 -25.03 -0.10 -0.96
CA ILE A 28 -25.51 -1.36 -0.38
C ILE A 28 -27.03 -1.33 -0.16
N GLY A 29 -27.61 -0.14 -0.08
CA GLY A 29 -29.04 0.02 0.14
C GLY A 29 -29.46 -0.05 1.60
N VAL A 30 -28.61 0.42 2.51
CA VAL A 30 -28.89 0.49 3.94
C VAL A 30 -28.76 1.91 4.43
N HIS A 31 -29.35 2.22 5.57
CA HIS A 31 -29.18 3.52 6.19
C HIS A 31 -27.80 3.62 6.85
N ARG A 32 -27.19 4.81 6.80
CA ARG A 32 -25.87 5.04 7.39
C ARG A 32 -25.80 4.68 8.89
N SER A 33 -26.92 4.82 9.60
CA SER A 33 -26.96 4.47 11.02
C SER A 33 -26.73 2.99 11.26
N LYS A 34 -27.11 2.14 10.30
CA LYS A 34 -26.89 0.71 10.36
C LYS A 34 -25.39 0.39 10.26
N ILE A 35 -24.69 1.10 9.38
CA ILE A 35 -23.24 0.97 9.25
C ILE A 35 -22.54 1.44 10.53
N TRP A 36 -23.02 2.52 11.15
CA TRP A 36 -22.51 2.98 12.42
C TRP A 36 -22.62 1.92 13.51
N ARG A 37 -23.76 1.23 13.58
CA ARG A 37 -23.95 0.13 14.51
C ARG A 37 -22.98 -1.02 14.25
N TRP A 38 -22.79 -1.37 12.98
CA TRP A 38 -21.84 -2.42 12.61
C TRP A 38 -20.42 -2.07 13.06
N ARG A 39 -20.04 -0.82 12.96
CA ARG A 39 -18.70 -0.37 13.36
C ARG A 39 -18.46 -0.47 14.86
N GLN A 40 -19.50 -0.65 15.65
CA GLN A 40 -19.40 -0.87 17.09
C GLN A 40 -19.41 -2.35 17.47
N ASP A 41 -19.71 -3.22 16.52
CA ASP A 41 -19.73 -4.67 16.71
C ASP A 41 -18.29 -5.18 16.83
N PRO A 42 -17.94 -5.93 17.90
CA PRO A 42 -16.60 -6.48 18.07
C PRO A 42 -16.13 -7.36 16.90
N GLU A 43 -17.02 -8.14 16.32
CA GLU A 43 -16.71 -8.98 15.15
C GLU A 43 -16.33 -8.10 13.94
N PHE A 44 -17.08 -7.05 13.70
CA PHE A 44 -16.82 -6.12 12.61
C PHE A 44 -15.47 -5.41 12.84
N ILE A 45 -15.22 -4.95 14.05
CA ILE A 45 -13.97 -4.30 14.42
C ILE A 45 -12.79 -5.25 14.23
N ALA A 46 -12.93 -6.50 14.65
CA ALA A 46 -11.87 -7.50 14.49
C ALA A 46 -11.54 -7.73 13.01
N GLN A 47 -12.55 -7.85 12.17
CA GLN A 47 -12.36 -8.05 10.74
C GLN A 47 -11.73 -6.81 10.09
N TRP A 48 -12.17 -5.63 10.49
CA TRP A 48 -11.58 -4.38 10.01
C TRP A 48 -10.11 -4.26 10.37
N ASN A 49 -9.77 -4.59 11.62
CA ASN A 49 -8.38 -4.57 12.07
C ASN A 49 -7.53 -5.57 11.32
N GLN A 50 -8.08 -6.75 11.00
CA GLN A 50 -7.37 -7.76 10.21
C GLN A 50 -7.08 -7.26 8.81
N ILE A 51 -8.05 -6.64 8.17
CA ILE A 51 -7.88 -6.05 6.83
C ILE A 51 -6.81 -4.97 6.84
N LEU A 52 -6.83 -4.09 7.85
CA LEU A 52 -5.82 -3.04 7.98
C LEU A 52 -4.42 -3.62 8.18
N THR A 53 -4.30 -4.66 8.98
CA THR A 53 -3.01 -5.33 9.23
C THR A 53 -2.49 -5.97 7.95
N ASP A 54 -3.33 -6.72 7.25
CA ASP A 54 -2.96 -7.38 6.01
C ASP A 54 -2.54 -6.37 4.95
N THR A 55 -3.27 -5.26 4.83
CA THR A 55 -2.96 -4.20 3.89
C THR A 55 -1.61 -3.55 4.21
N ARG A 56 -1.35 -3.28 5.49
CA ARG A 56 -0.06 -2.72 5.92
C ARG A 56 1.10 -3.64 5.61
N GLU A 57 0.94 -4.93 5.90
CA GLU A 57 1.99 -5.91 5.63
C GLU A 57 2.30 -5.98 4.14
N GLU A 58 1.27 -5.98 3.31
CA GLU A 58 1.43 -5.99 1.87
C GLU A 58 2.09 -4.72 1.35
N GLN A 59 1.65 -3.55 1.84
CA GLN A 59 2.25 -2.27 1.48
C GLN A 59 3.71 -2.19 1.91
N THR A 60 4.03 -2.67 3.11
CA THR A 60 5.41 -2.70 3.60
C THR A 60 6.27 -3.58 2.72
N ARG A 61 5.77 -4.75 2.34
CA ARG A 61 6.49 -5.67 1.47
C ARG A 61 6.76 -5.04 0.10
N SER A 62 5.72 -4.45 -0.50
CA SER A 62 5.84 -3.78 -1.80
C SER A 62 6.82 -2.62 -1.74
N LEU A 63 6.78 -1.85 -0.66
CA LEU A 63 7.69 -0.73 -0.47
C LEU A 63 9.14 -1.20 -0.35
N LEU A 64 9.38 -2.27 0.41
CA LEU A 64 10.72 -2.84 0.55
C LEU A 64 11.25 -3.36 -0.79
N GLU A 65 10.41 -4.03 -1.57
CA GLU A 65 10.79 -4.49 -2.90
C GLU A 65 11.16 -3.32 -3.80
N PHE A 66 10.34 -2.27 -3.79
CA PHE A 66 10.60 -1.06 -4.56
C PHE A 66 11.91 -0.41 -4.13
N GLN A 67 12.16 -0.32 -2.83
CA GLN A 67 13.40 0.25 -2.31
C GLN A 67 14.62 -0.54 -2.77
N GLN A 68 14.54 -1.86 -2.78
CA GLN A 68 15.64 -2.71 -3.26
C GLN A 68 15.91 -2.48 -4.74
N GLU A 69 14.85 -2.42 -5.56
CA GLU A 69 14.98 -2.12 -6.98
C GLU A 69 15.59 -0.75 -7.22
N ALA A 70 15.15 0.26 -6.46
CA ALA A 70 15.67 1.61 -6.56
C ALA A 70 17.15 1.66 -6.16
N ILE A 71 17.55 0.97 -5.11
CA ILE A 71 18.93 0.91 -4.67
C ILE A 71 19.82 0.25 -5.73
N GLU A 72 19.36 -0.85 -6.31
CA GLU A 72 20.09 -1.54 -7.37
C GLU A 72 20.26 -0.66 -8.62
N ALA A 73 19.19 0.04 -9.00
CA ALA A 73 19.25 0.98 -10.11
C ALA A 73 20.23 2.11 -9.84
N LEU A 74 20.22 2.67 -8.62
CA LEU A 74 21.17 3.73 -8.23
C LEU A 74 22.59 3.21 -8.21
N ARG A 75 22.83 2.00 -7.73
CA ARG A 75 24.16 1.39 -7.77
C ARG A 75 24.67 1.24 -9.19
N GLY A 76 23.78 0.84 -10.10
CA GLY A 76 24.13 0.75 -11.52
C GLY A 76 24.51 2.10 -12.10
N CYS A 77 23.73 3.13 -11.80
CA CYS A 77 24.03 4.50 -12.23
C CYS A 77 25.34 5.00 -11.66
N LEU A 78 25.61 4.78 -10.38
CA LEU A 78 26.85 5.18 -9.73
C LEU A 78 28.07 4.50 -10.32
N ARG A 79 27.96 3.22 -10.65
CA ARG A 79 29.04 2.51 -11.33
C ARG A 79 29.32 3.11 -12.71
N SER A 80 28.29 3.40 -13.46
CA SER A 80 28.42 4.03 -14.79
C SER A 80 29.07 5.40 -14.67
N GLU A 81 28.67 6.22 -13.70
CA GLU A 81 29.27 7.53 -13.46
C GLU A 81 30.72 7.42 -13.04
N ASN A 82 31.04 6.48 -12.15
CA ASN A 82 32.41 6.26 -11.71
C ASN A 82 33.30 5.81 -12.86
N ASP A 83 32.82 4.94 -13.73
CA ASP A 83 33.53 4.51 -14.93
C ASP A 83 33.78 5.70 -15.87
N THR A 84 32.78 6.54 -16.06
CA THR A 84 32.89 7.75 -16.88
C THR A 84 33.90 8.72 -16.26
N VAL A 85 33.86 8.94 -14.96
CA VAL A 85 34.81 9.82 -14.27
C VAL A 85 36.23 9.27 -14.38
N ARG A 86 36.42 7.98 -14.19
CA ARG A 86 37.73 7.32 -14.37
C ARG A 86 38.27 7.52 -15.77
N LEU A 87 37.42 7.33 -16.76
CA LEU A 87 37.80 7.51 -18.16
C LEU A 87 38.20 8.94 -18.43
N ARG A 88 37.44 9.90 -17.99
CA ARG A 88 37.75 11.33 -18.11
C ARG A 88 39.07 11.69 -17.46
N ALA A 89 39.29 11.18 -16.25
CA ALA A 89 40.53 11.42 -15.52
C ALA A 89 41.73 10.84 -16.29
N SER A 90 41.60 9.63 -16.84
CA SER A 90 42.63 9.01 -17.61
C SER A 90 42.96 9.80 -18.87
N LEU A 91 41.92 10.28 -19.59
CA LEU A 91 42.09 11.08 -20.80
C LEU A 91 42.77 12.41 -20.45
N SER A 92 42.35 13.04 -19.34
CA SER A 92 42.96 14.30 -18.91
C SER A 92 44.45 14.16 -18.60
N VAL A 93 44.85 13.06 -18.00
CA VAL A 93 46.27 12.76 -17.76
C VAL A 93 47.02 12.58 -19.04
N LEU A 94 46.43 11.88 -20.01
CA LEU A 94 47.06 11.62 -21.30
C LEU A 94 47.22 12.89 -22.15
N GLU A 95 46.31 13.84 -21.95
CA GLU A 95 46.37 15.14 -22.67
C GLU A 95 47.49 16.05 -22.19
N LYS A 96 47.98 15.80 -20.98
CA LYS A 96 49.07 16.55 -20.42
C LYS A 96 50.40 15.92 -20.81
#